data_933d1e3ec2be2173a0573aff3f3b5b9c
#
_entry.id   933d1e3ec2be2173a0573aff3f3b5b9c
#
_cell.length_a   1.000
_cell.length_b   1.000
_cell.length_c   1.000
_cell.angle_alpha   90.00
_cell.angle_beta   90.00
_cell.angle_gamma   90.00
#
_symmetry.space_group_name_H-M   'P 1'
#
loop_
_entity.id
_entity.type
_entity.pdbx_description
1 polymer ?
#
loop_
_entity_poly.entity_id
_entity_poly.type
_entity_poly.pdbx_seq_one_letter_code
_entity_poly.pdbx_strand_id
1 'polypeptide(L)'
;MNEYEMNNVPTGNPMRNEEQREGFTFKWINLVLGVAFCVWWLDGSGGHGGSLTSLLFLSMVVVIHELGHVVVGKSFGCSIKEMQVFFLPFVSYKPKKRPGGGWWRNITWSLGVLPLGGVTMFKSRGAQDGYGLTPASSPFIEDKPAWQRLLISAAGVLFNIATFLILYYAMPYMSEEWSGFFWPLTVMSLLLAVLNILPIYPLDGGAIVFALYEIVTGKKPSPKFTQVCGWIGFAFIVLFFWVFPGWLNGILDYILKLFF
;
A
#
# COMPACT_ATOMS: atom_id res chain seq x y z
N MET A 1 22.92 -24.67 43.48
CA MET A 1 22.27 -23.48 42.89
C MET A 1 21.19 -23.07 43.88
N ASN A 2 21.36 -21.93 44.57
CA ASN A 2 20.50 -21.46 45.64
C ASN A 2 19.22 -20.86 45.06
N GLU A 3 18.09 -21.03 45.79
CA GLU A 3 16.78 -20.44 45.49
C GLU A 3 16.81 -18.92 45.23
N TYR A 4 17.86 -18.24 45.65
CA TYR A 4 18.08 -16.81 45.45
C TYR A 4 18.46 -16.45 44.01
N GLU A 5 18.99 -17.36 43.21
CA GLU A 5 19.38 -17.14 41.82
C GLU A 5 18.21 -17.36 40.84
N MET A 6 17.17 -18.09 41.22
CA MET A 6 16.01 -18.33 40.35
C MET A 6 15.04 -17.15 40.26
N ASN A 7 15.08 -16.22 41.21
CA ASN A 7 14.17 -15.07 41.26
C ASN A 7 14.68 -13.82 40.52
N ASN A 8 15.91 -13.83 39.99
CA ASN A 8 16.51 -12.71 39.30
C ASN A 8 16.75 -12.92 37.79
N VAL A 9 16.10 -13.91 37.17
CA VAL A 9 16.08 -13.96 35.69
C VAL A 9 15.13 -12.89 35.21
N PRO A 10 15.61 -11.89 34.45
CA PRO A 10 14.72 -10.90 33.86
C PRO A 10 13.76 -11.61 32.90
N THR A 11 12.53 -11.84 33.34
CA THR A 11 11.47 -12.49 32.54
C THR A 11 10.90 -11.61 31.44
N GLY A 12 11.58 -10.53 31.11
CA GLY A 12 11.22 -9.63 30.00
C GLY A 12 12.17 -9.81 28.83
N ASN A 13 11.73 -10.50 27.80
CA ASN A 13 12.40 -10.42 26.49
C ASN A 13 12.41 -8.94 26.06
N PRO A 14 13.56 -8.25 25.99
CA PRO A 14 13.64 -6.83 25.66
C PRO A 14 12.98 -6.52 24.30
N MET A 15 12.98 -7.48 23.38
CA MET A 15 12.29 -7.40 22.08
C MET A 15 10.76 -7.36 22.21
N ARG A 16 10.18 -7.91 23.29
CA ARG A 16 8.73 -7.92 23.52
C ARG A 16 8.22 -6.56 24.00
N ASN A 17 9.08 -5.77 24.65
CA ASN A 17 8.72 -4.45 25.20
C ASN A 17 8.69 -3.36 24.13
N GLU A 18 9.46 -3.47 23.05
CA GLU A 18 9.44 -2.49 21.96
C GLU A 18 8.19 -2.61 21.08
N GLU A 19 7.65 -3.83 20.92
CA GLU A 19 6.41 -4.04 20.14
C GLU A 19 5.16 -3.43 20.78
N GLN A 20 5.19 -3.13 22.08
CA GLN A 20 4.02 -2.66 22.84
C GLN A 20 3.96 -1.16 23.08
N ARG A 21 4.99 -0.41 22.71
CA ARG A 21 5.00 1.04 22.93
C ARG A 21 4.10 1.73 21.90
N GLU A 22 3.10 2.44 22.42
CA GLU A 22 2.37 3.46 21.67
C GLU A 22 3.33 4.63 21.40
N GLY A 23 3.33 5.18 20.20
CA GLY A 23 4.15 6.35 19.95
C GLY A 23 4.23 6.75 18.48
N PHE A 24 4.74 7.95 18.32
CA PHE A 24 5.12 8.48 17.02
C PHE A 24 6.61 8.21 16.79
N THR A 25 6.93 7.71 15.59
CA THR A 25 8.31 7.63 15.12
C THR A 25 8.49 8.65 14.02
N PHE A 26 9.53 9.46 14.14
CA PHE A 26 9.85 10.52 13.19
C PHE A 26 11.20 10.26 12.53
N LYS A 27 11.25 10.32 11.19
CA LYS A 27 12.49 10.15 10.42
C LYS A 27 12.80 11.44 9.69
N TRP A 28 13.63 12.28 10.30
CA TRP A 28 13.98 13.61 9.80
C TRP A 28 14.59 13.60 8.39
N ILE A 29 15.40 12.61 8.07
CA ILE A 29 16.01 12.51 6.74
C ILE A 29 14.94 12.34 5.65
N ASN A 30 13.90 11.56 5.91
CA ASN A 30 12.80 11.38 4.96
C ASN A 30 11.97 12.67 4.82
N LEU A 31 11.83 13.44 5.91
CA LEU A 31 11.17 14.74 5.85
C LEU A 31 11.95 15.72 4.96
N VAL A 32 13.28 15.79 5.09
CA VAL A 32 14.13 16.64 4.25
C VAL A 32 13.99 16.26 2.78
N LEU A 33 14.02 14.95 2.47
CA LEU A 33 13.81 14.45 1.11
C LEU A 33 12.41 14.80 0.59
N GLY A 34 11.39 14.75 1.45
CA GLY A 34 10.03 15.13 1.09
C GLY A 34 9.86 16.60 0.82
N VAL A 35 10.47 17.45 1.64
CA VAL A 35 10.46 18.90 1.40
C VAL A 35 11.16 19.22 0.08
N ALA A 36 12.31 18.60 -0.19
CA ALA A 36 13.03 18.77 -1.45
C ALA A 36 12.18 18.32 -2.65
N PHE A 37 11.48 17.19 -2.52
CA PHE A 37 10.53 16.70 -3.53
C PHE A 37 9.36 17.68 -3.73
N CYS A 38 8.73 18.18 -2.66
CA CYS A 38 7.64 19.14 -2.74
C CYS A 38 8.09 20.45 -3.41
N VAL A 39 9.28 20.96 -3.06
CA VAL A 39 9.84 22.15 -3.70
C VAL A 39 10.03 21.91 -5.20
N TRP A 40 10.67 20.80 -5.55
CA TRP A 40 10.86 20.42 -6.97
C TRP A 40 9.53 20.25 -7.70
N TRP A 41 8.53 19.61 -7.07
CA TRP A 41 7.19 19.41 -7.63
C TRP A 41 6.45 20.72 -7.88
N LEU A 42 6.57 21.68 -6.96
CA LEU A 42 5.86 22.97 -7.02
C LEU A 42 6.60 24.01 -7.89
N ASP A 43 7.92 23.85 -8.07
CA ASP A 43 8.76 24.81 -8.80
C ASP A 43 8.38 24.93 -10.28
N GLY A 44 7.81 23.89 -10.86
CA GLY A 44 7.31 23.89 -12.26
C GLY A 44 8.37 24.14 -13.33
N SER A 45 9.63 24.43 -12.95
CA SER A 45 10.72 24.76 -13.88
C SER A 45 11.07 23.64 -14.85
N GLY A 46 10.73 22.38 -14.47
CA GLY A 46 10.91 21.20 -15.30
C GLY A 46 9.65 20.77 -16.09
N GLY A 47 8.61 21.60 -16.16
CA GLY A 47 7.32 21.23 -16.77
C GLY A 47 6.48 20.26 -15.92
N HIS A 48 6.88 20.04 -14.66
CA HIS A 48 6.22 19.11 -13.72
C HIS A 48 5.25 19.80 -12.77
N GLY A 49 4.97 21.09 -12.93
CA GLY A 49 4.19 21.93 -12.02
C GLY A 49 2.88 21.28 -11.57
N GLY A 50 2.97 20.57 -10.44
CA GLY A 50 1.83 20.00 -9.75
C GLY A 50 1.26 20.98 -8.73
N SER A 51 -0.02 20.87 -8.42
CA SER A 51 -0.65 21.65 -7.35
C SER A 51 -0.71 20.84 -6.06
N LEU A 52 -0.83 21.53 -4.91
CA LEU A 52 -1.12 20.87 -3.63
C LEU A 52 -2.43 20.07 -3.69
N THR A 53 -3.40 20.56 -4.44
CA THR A 53 -4.67 19.87 -4.67
C THR A 53 -4.46 18.52 -5.36
N SER A 54 -3.57 18.46 -6.36
CA SER A 54 -3.22 17.19 -7.04
C SER A 54 -2.60 16.19 -6.06
N LEU A 55 -1.73 16.62 -5.14
CA LEU A 55 -1.16 15.77 -4.11
C LEU A 55 -2.22 15.27 -3.13
N LEU A 56 -3.19 16.10 -2.77
CA LEU A 56 -4.32 15.68 -1.91
C LEU A 56 -5.16 14.61 -2.60
N PHE A 57 -5.56 14.80 -3.85
CA PHE A 57 -6.32 13.80 -4.59
C PHE A 57 -5.54 12.51 -4.77
N LEU A 58 -4.26 12.58 -5.11
CA LEU A 58 -3.40 11.41 -5.20
C LEU A 58 -3.32 10.67 -3.85
N SER A 59 -3.21 11.43 -2.74
CA SER A 59 -3.24 10.83 -1.39
C SER A 59 -4.55 10.09 -1.12
N MET A 60 -5.68 10.69 -1.48
CA MET A 60 -7.01 10.07 -1.29
C MET A 60 -7.14 8.79 -2.11
N VAL A 61 -6.71 8.81 -3.37
CA VAL A 61 -6.75 7.65 -4.27
C VAL A 61 -5.89 6.51 -3.73
N VAL A 62 -4.67 6.82 -3.26
CA VAL A 62 -3.77 5.84 -2.66
C VAL A 62 -4.36 5.28 -1.35
N VAL A 63 -4.94 6.12 -0.49
CA VAL A 63 -5.60 5.64 0.74
C VAL A 63 -6.75 4.68 0.43
N ILE A 64 -7.58 5.02 -0.55
CA ILE A 64 -8.70 4.16 -0.99
C ILE A 64 -8.17 2.81 -1.50
N HIS A 65 -7.12 2.84 -2.29
CA HIS A 65 -6.44 1.65 -2.81
C HIS A 65 -5.94 0.74 -1.67
N GLU A 66 -5.15 1.29 -0.75
CA GLU A 66 -4.60 0.54 0.38
C GLU A 66 -5.70 0.01 1.32
N LEU A 67 -6.78 0.78 1.51
CA LEU A 67 -7.96 0.33 2.25
C LEU A 67 -8.59 -0.92 1.62
N GLY A 68 -8.59 -1.04 0.29
CA GLY A 68 -9.04 -2.25 -0.41
C GLY A 68 -8.28 -3.48 0.09
N HIS A 69 -6.95 -3.44 0.11
CA HIS A 69 -6.11 -4.53 0.62
C HIS A 69 -6.38 -4.82 2.10
N VAL A 70 -6.54 -3.77 2.90
CA VAL A 70 -6.84 -3.88 4.33
C VAL A 70 -8.17 -4.56 4.56
N VAL A 71 -9.23 -4.13 3.90
CA VAL A 71 -10.60 -4.67 4.08
C VAL A 71 -10.64 -6.14 3.68
N VAL A 72 -10.16 -6.48 2.48
CA VAL A 72 -10.20 -7.85 1.98
C VAL A 72 -9.22 -8.75 2.74
N GLY A 73 -8.02 -8.28 3.06
CA GLY A 73 -7.08 -9.03 3.89
C GLY A 73 -7.64 -9.35 5.27
N LYS A 74 -8.33 -8.39 5.89
CA LYS A 74 -9.00 -8.59 7.19
C LYS A 74 -10.18 -9.56 7.10
N SER A 75 -10.96 -9.53 6.04
CA SER A 75 -12.08 -10.48 5.84
C SER A 75 -11.58 -11.93 5.78
N PHE A 76 -10.35 -12.16 5.27
CA PHE A 76 -9.68 -13.46 5.28
C PHE A 76 -8.86 -13.73 6.56
N GLY A 77 -8.98 -12.89 7.59
CA GLY A 77 -8.30 -13.08 8.88
C GLY A 77 -6.81 -12.74 8.86
N CYS A 78 -6.31 -12.05 7.84
CA CYS A 78 -4.91 -11.62 7.81
C CYS A 78 -4.63 -10.55 8.87
N SER A 79 -3.47 -10.62 9.51
CA SER A 79 -2.95 -9.56 10.36
C SER A 79 -2.15 -8.56 9.55
N ILE A 80 -2.50 -7.28 9.68
CA ILE A 80 -1.81 -6.18 9.02
C ILE A 80 -0.83 -5.58 10.02
N LYS A 81 0.40 -5.39 9.59
CA LYS A 81 1.46 -4.78 10.39
C LYS A 81 1.41 -3.26 10.25
N GLU A 82 1.36 -2.78 9.02
CA GLU A 82 1.47 -1.37 8.72
C GLU A 82 0.66 -1.03 7.47
N MET A 83 0.03 0.13 7.47
CA MET A 83 -0.53 0.79 6.30
C MET A 83 0.21 2.09 6.09
N GLN A 84 0.91 2.19 4.97
CA GLN A 84 1.73 3.32 4.61
C GLN A 84 1.15 4.01 3.38
N VAL A 85 0.86 5.30 3.53
CA VAL A 85 0.51 6.18 2.41
C VAL A 85 1.78 6.89 1.98
N PHE A 86 2.13 6.77 0.70
CA PHE A 86 3.37 7.23 0.10
C PHE A 86 4.64 6.51 0.58
N PHE A 87 5.62 6.40 -0.31
CA PHE A 87 6.92 5.81 0.03
C PHE A 87 7.79 6.74 0.89
N LEU A 88 8.83 6.19 1.52
CA LEU A 88 9.74 6.85 2.45
C LEU A 88 8.99 7.46 3.65
N PRO A 89 8.51 6.64 4.60
CA PRO A 89 7.74 7.12 5.73
C PRO A 89 8.59 8.09 6.58
N PHE A 90 8.06 9.29 6.82
CA PHE A 90 8.69 10.29 7.69
C PHE A 90 8.01 10.35 9.05
N VAL A 91 6.73 10.04 9.13
CA VAL A 91 5.99 9.91 10.39
C VAL A 91 5.23 8.59 10.43
N SER A 92 5.31 7.90 11.56
CA SER A 92 4.56 6.68 11.81
C SER A 92 3.91 6.76 13.18
N TYR A 93 2.65 6.36 13.26
CA TYR A 93 1.88 6.28 14.49
C TYR A 93 1.50 4.84 14.78
N LYS A 94 1.87 4.35 15.96
CA LYS A 94 1.54 3.02 16.45
C LYS A 94 0.53 3.15 17.60
N PRO A 95 -0.75 2.81 17.37
CA PRO A 95 -1.76 2.87 18.42
C PRO A 95 -1.48 1.87 19.54
N LYS A 96 -1.85 2.21 20.78
CA LYS A 96 -1.78 1.30 21.90
C LYS A 96 -2.75 0.13 21.72
N LYS A 97 -2.22 -1.08 21.79
CA LYS A 97 -3.04 -2.30 21.76
C LYS A 97 -3.91 -2.33 23.02
N ARG A 98 -5.23 -2.48 22.84
CA ARG A 98 -6.18 -2.67 23.97
C ARG A 98 -7.00 -3.93 23.73
N PRO A 99 -7.20 -4.79 24.73
CA PRO A 99 -8.16 -5.89 24.63
C PRO A 99 -9.54 -5.33 24.23
N GLY A 100 -10.18 -5.92 23.22
CA GLY A 100 -11.46 -5.43 22.70
C GLY A 100 -11.38 -4.16 21.83
N GLY A 101 -10.20 -3.61 21.60
CA GLY A 101 -9.98 -2.49 20.66
C GLY A 101 -10.23 -2.91 19.22
N GLY A 102 -10.80 -1.98 18.41
CA GLY A 102 -11.05 -2.22 16.99
C GLY A 102 -9.79 -2.64 16.23
N TRP A 103 -9.96 -3.31 15.09
CA TRP A 103 -8.90 -3.86 14.25
C TRP A 103 -7.83 -2.83 13.82
N TRP A 104 -8.22 -1.57 13.68
CA TRP A 104 -7.36 -0.45 13.29
C TRP A 104 -6.27 -0.12 14.34
N ARG A 105 -6.49 -0.47 15.64
CA ARG A 105 -5.52 -0.27 16.73
C ARG A 105 -4.32 -1.21 16.66
N ASN A 106 -4.39 -2.24 15.84
CA ASN A 106 -3.29 -3.20 15.66
C ASN A 106 -2.44 -2.88 14.41
N ILE A 107 -2.76 -1.78 13.72
CA ILE A 107 -2.08 -1.36 12.50
C ILE A 107 -1.22 -0.14 12.82
N THR A 108 0.04 -0.14 12.39
CA THR A 108 0.86 1.06 12.36
C THR A 108 0.45 1.89 11.14
N TRP A 109 0.20 3.18 11.37
CA TRP A 109 -0.17 4.11 10.31
C TRP A 109 1.02 4.98 9.97
N SER A 110 1.46 4.98 8.73
CA SER A 110 2.64 5.72 8.29
C SER A 110 2.32 6.63 7.13
N LEU A 111 2.87 7.83 7.15
CA LEU A 111 2.83 8.78 6.06
C LEU A 111 4.24 8.97 5.51
N GLY A 112 4.38 8.75 4.21
CA GLY A 112 5.62 8.94 3.47
C GLY A 112 5.65 10.28 2.74
N VAL A 113 6.75 10.51 2.04
CA VAL A 113 7.02 11.78 1.34
C VAL A 113 7.02 11.65 -0.18
N LEU A 114 7.18 10.44 -0.73
CA LEU A 114 7.17 10.21 -2.18
C LEU A 114 5.79 9.71 -2.62
N PRO A 115 5.01 10.51 -3.36
CA PRO A 115 3.64 10.18 -3.75
C PRO A 115 3.59 9.21 -4.95
N LEU A 116 4.42 8.17 -4.95
CA LEU A 116 4.46 7.15 -6.00
C LEU A 116 3.57 5.94 -5.71
N GLY A 117 2.80 5.97 -4.64
CA GLY A 117 1.91 4.88 -4.22
C GLY A 117 1.88 4.71 -2.71
N GLY A 118 1.29 3.63 -2.23
CA GLY A 118 1.26 3.23 -0.83
C GLY A 118 1.73 1.78 -0.66
N VAL A 119 1.70 1.30 0.56
CA VAL A 119 2.04 -0.10 0.88
C VAL A 119 1.23 -0.57 2.08
N THR A 120 0.46 -1.61 1.90
CA THR A 120 -0.14 -2.37 2.99
C THR A 120 0.74 -3.56 3.34
N MET A 121 1.45 -3.48 4.46
CA MET A 121 2.32 -4.56 4.92
C MET A 121 1.53 -5.52 5.80
N PHE A 122 1.40 -6.76 5.35
CA PHE A 122 0.88 -7.86 6.16
C PHE A 122 1.97 -8.37 7.12
N LYS A 123 1.54 -8.98 8.22
CA LYS A 123 2.49 -9.68 9.09
C LYS A 123 3.06 -10.89 8.36
N SER A 124 4.38 -11.02 8.40
CA SER A 124 5.10 -12.21 7.94
C SER A 124 5.30 -13.17 9.11
N ARG A 125 5.42 -14.46 8.79
CA ARG A 125 5.76 -15.49 9.76
C ARG A 125 7.20 -15.28 10.23
N GLY A 126 7.41 -15.08 11.54
CA GLY A 126 8.73 -15.14 12.17
C GLY A 126 9.20 -16.59 12.35
N ALA A 127 10.50 -16.80 12.58
CA ALA A 127 11.08 -18.13 12.77
C ALA A 127 10.47 -18.93 13.95
N GLN A 128 9.81 -18.24 14.89
CA GLN A 128 9.19 -18.84 16.09
C GLN A 128 7.67 -18.86 16.04
N ASP A 129 7.05 -18.30 14.99
CA ASP A 129 5.60 -18.18 14.91
C ASP A 129 4.97 -19.39 14.22
N GLY A 130 4.09 -20.10 14.93
CA GLY A 130 3.03 -20.83 14.27
C GLY A 130 3.30 -22.26 13.85
N TYR A 131 4.03 -23.03 14.63
CA TYR A 131 3.95 -24.50 14.53
C TYR A 131 2.50 -24.93 14.85
N GLY A 132 1.84 -25.56 13.86
CA GLY A 132 0.50 -26.15 14.03
C GLY A 132 -0.68 -25.28 13.61
N LEU A 133 -0.48 -24.07 13.05
CA LEU A 133 -1.58 -23.27 12.50
C LEU A 133 -2.04 -23.82 11.14
N THR A 134 -3.35 -23.98 10.98
CA THR A 134 -3.92 -24.28 9.66
C THR A 134 -3.97 -23.02 8.80
N PRO A 135 -4.01 -23.12 7.46
CA PRO A 135 -4.14 -21.95 6.58
C PRO A 135 -5.34 -21.06 6.91
N ALA A 136 -6.43 -21.64 7.41
CA ALA A 136 -7.63 -20.90 7.79
C ALA A 136 -7.42 -20.08 9.09
N SER A 137 -6.70 -20.62 10.07
CA SER A 137 -6.45 -19.95 11.36
C SER A 137 -5.21 -19.07 11.37
N SER A 138 -4.32 -19.21 10.38
CA SER A 138 -3.10 -18.41 10.29
C SER A 138 -3.39 -16.93 10.03
N PRO A 139 -2.75 -16.01 10.79
CA PRO A 139 -2.84 -14.58 10.52
C PRO A 139 -1.90 -14.09 9.41
N PHE A 140 -1.08 -14.98 8.83
CA PHE A 140 -0.05 -14.64 7.86
C PHE A 140 -0.56 -14.80 6.42
N ILE A 141 -0.29 -13.82 5.57
CA ILE A 141 -0.74 -13.83 4.17
C ILE A 141 -0.09 -14.98 3.38
N GLU A 142 1.14 -15.35 3.73
CA GLU A 142 1.87 -16.42 3.05
C GLU A 142 1.21 -17.79 3.21
N ASP A 143 0.44 -17.98 4.28
CA ASP A 143 -0.26 -19.23 4.58
C ASP A 143 -1.63 -19.31 3.92
N LYS A 144 -2.13 -18.19 3.40
CA LYS A 144 -3.44 -18.17 2.74
C LYS A 144 -3.39 -18.88 1.40
N PRO A 145 -4.49 -19.56 1.00
CA PRO A 145 -4.62 -20.13 -0.33
C PRO A 145 -4.36 -19.09 -1.42
N ALA A 146 -3.84 -19.52 -2.57
CA ALA A 146 -3.48 -18.62 -3.67
C ALA A 146 -4.66 -17.75 -4.14
N TRP A 147 -5.89 -18.29 -4.17
CA TRP A 147 -7.09 -17.53 -4.54
C TRP A 147 -7.43 -16.39 -3.56
N GLN A 148 -7.17 -16.57 -2.24
CA GLN A 148 -7.35 -15.48 -1.27
C GLN A 148 -6.29 -14.40 -1.47
N ARG A 149 -5.05 -14.79 -1.71
CA ARG A 149 -3.96 -13.84 -2.00
C ARG A 149 -4.22 -13.08 -3.30
N LEU A 150 -4.76 -13.73 -4.32
CA LEU A 150 -5.22 -13.09 -5.55
C LEU A 150 -6.28 -12.02 -5.27
N LEU A 151 -7.32 -12.35 -4.50
CA LEU A 151 -8.38 -11.38 -4.15
C LEU A 151 -7.85 -10.22 -3.30
N ILE A 152 -6.92 -10.49 -2.37
CA ILE A 152 -6.27 -9.43 -1.58
C ILE A 152 -5.50 -8.50 -2.52
N SER A 153 -4.70 -9.04 -3.45
CA SER A 153 -3.94 -8.22 -4.40
C SER A 153 -4.83 -7.45 -5.38
N ALA A 154 -5.94 -8.04 -5.81
CA ALA A 154 -6.89 -7.36 -6.71
C ALA A 154 -7.72 -6.28 -5.99
N ALA A 155 -7.80 -6.31 -4.66
CA ALA A 155 -8.72 -5.47 -3.90
C ALA A 155 -8.41 -3.97 -4.06
N GLY A 156 -7.15 -3.57 -4.05
CA GLY A 156 -6.76 -2.17 -4.27
C GLY A 156 -7.24 -1.65 -5.63
N VAL A 157 -6.98 -2.42 -6.67
CA VAL A 157 -7.45 -2.12 -8.04
C VAL A 157 -8.96 -2.02 -8.11
N LEU A 158 -9.68 -2.97 -7.50
CA LEU A 158 -11.15 -3.00 -7.49
C LEU A 158 -11.75 -1.81 -6.74
N PHE A 159 -11.14 -1.39 -5.62
CA PHE A 159 -11.58 -0.20 -4.88
C PHE A 159 -11.40 1.08 -5.70
N ASN A 160 -10.32 1.20 -6.44
CA ASN A 160 -10.12 2.35 -7.33
C ASN A 160 -11.08 2.33 -8.52
N ILE A 161 -11.34 1.18 -9.11
CA ILE A 161 -12.36 1.04 -10.18
C ILE A 161 -13.75 1.41 -9.63
N ALA A 162 -14.10 0.93 -8.43
CA ALA A 162 -15.37 1.28 -7.80
C ALA A 162 -15.48 2.79 -7.53
N THR A 163 -14.41 3.42 -7.04
CA THR A 163 -14.37 4.86 -6.82
C THR A 163 -14.55 5.63 -8.12
N PHE A 164 -13.84 5.22 -9.18
CA PHE A 164 -14.03 5.79 -10.51
C PHE A 164 -15.48 5.70 -10.97
N LEU A 165 -16.08 4.50 -10.93
CA LEU A 165 -17.44 4.29 -11.40
C LEU A 165 -18.46 5.09 -10.58
N ILE A 166 -18.34 5.10 -9.24
CA ILE A 166 -19.23 5.85 -8.36
C ILE A 166 -19.20 7.34 -8.69
N LEU A 167 -18.00 7.92 -8.78
CA LEU A 167 -17.85 9.34 -9.06
C LEU A 167 -18.29 9.69 -10.49
N TYR A 168 -17.91 8.87 -11.47
CA TYR A 168 -18.26 9.05 -12.88
C TYR A 168 -19.78 9.10 -13.08
N TYR A 169 -20.52 8.13 -12.52
CA TYR A 169 -21.99 8.11 -12.62
C TYR A 169 -22.69 9.12 -11.71
N ALA A 170 -22.01 9.63 -10.66
CA ALA A 170 -22.57 10.67 -9.81
C ALA A 170 -22.39 12.09 -10.41
N MET A 171 -21.40 12.31 -11.26
CA MET A 171 -21.09 13.63 -11.83
C MET A 171 -22.25 14.36 -12.51
N PRO A 172 -23.11 13.70 -13.33
CA PRO A 172 -24.24 14.36 -13.98
C PRO A 172 -25.28 14.93 -12.97
N TYR A 173 -25.24 14.46 -11.72
CA TYR A 173 -26.16 14.89 -10.66
C TYR A 173 -25.54 15.94 -9.72
N MET A 174 -24.27 16.32 -9.96
CA MET A 174 -23.54 17.33 -9.18
C MET A 174 -23.63 18.70 -9.87
N SER A 175 -23.44 19.79 -9.10
CA SER A 175 -23.19 21.10 -9.70
C SER A 175 -21.85 21.12 -10.45
N GLU A 176 -21.67 22.07 -11.39
CA GLU A 176 -20.42 22.21 -12.14
C GLU A 176 -19.18 22.37 -11.24
N GLU A 177 -19.32 23.09 -10.12
CA GLU A 177 -18.25 23.29 -9.15
C GLU A 177 -17.81 21.95 -8.51
N TRP A 178 -18.78 21.13 -8.06
CA TRP A 178 -18.49 19.85 -7.43
C TRP A 178 -18.00 18.82 -8.43
N SER A 179 -18.56 18.77 -9.63
CA SER A 179 -18.09 17.88 -10.68
C SER A 179 -16.65 18.22 -11.08
N GLY A 180 -16.31 19.50 -11.25
CA GLY A 180 -14.96 19.97 -11.52
C GLY A 180 -13.98 19.66 -10.36
N PHE A 181 -14.45 19.77 -9.10
CA PHE A 181 -13.63 19.43 -7.93
C PHE A 181 -13.31 17.93 -7.86
N PHE A 182 -14.29 17.04 -8.08
CA PHE A 182 -14.07 15.58 -7.99
C PHE A 182 -13.49 14.97 -9.26
N TRP A 183 -13.44 15.70 -10.37
CA TRP A 183 -12.89 15.23 -11.63
C TRP A 183 -11.47 14.66 -11.54
N PRO A 184 -10.49 15.36 -10.93
CA PRO A 184 -9.14 14.83 -10.77
C PRO A 184 -9.10 13.52 -9.97
N LEU A 185 -9.91 13.41 -8.91
CA LEU A 185 -10.00 12.20 -8.09
C LEU A 185 -10.51 11.02 -8.93
N THR A 186 -11.51 11.26 -9.76
CA THR A 186 -12.11 10.25 -10.65
C THR A 186 -11.07 9.72 -11.65
N VAL A 187 -10.40 10.61 -12.36
CA VAL A 187 -9.38 10.24 -13.35
C VAL A 187 -8.18 9.55 -12.70
N MET A 188 -7.69 10.07 -11.57
CA MET A 188 -6.58 9.48 -10.84
C MET A 188 -6.91 8.07 -10.30
N SER A 189 -8.17 7.84 -9.88
CA SER A 189 -8.60 6.51 -9.45
C SER A 189 -8.53 5.49 -10.58
N LEU A 190 -9.00 5.85 -11.78
CA LEU A 190 -8.89 4.99 -12.96
C LEU A 190 -7.43 4.76 -13.34
N LEU A 191 -6.63 5.83 -13.38
CA LEU A 191 -5.21 5.74 -13.74
C LEU A 191 -4.45 4.82 -12.78
N LEU A 192 -4.65 4.98 -11.47
CA LEU A 192 -3.99 4.12 -10.48
C LEU A 192 -4.44 2.67 -10.60
N ALA A 193 -5.72 2.41 -10.90
CA ALA A 193 -6.21 1.07 -11.16
C ALA A 193 -5.53 0.44 -12.40
N VAL A 194 -5.44 1.18 -13.51
CA VAL A 194 -4.80 0.72 -14.75
C VAL A 194 -3.31 0.46 -14.54
N LEU A 195 -2.60 1.34 -13.82
CA LEU A 195 -1.19 1.12 -13.52
C LEU A 195 -0.98 -0.11 -12.62
N ASN A 196 -1.82 -0.27 -11.59
CA ASN A 196 -1.66 -1.39 -10.66
C ASN A 196 -2.10 -2.74 -11.21
N ILE A 197 -2.87 -2.81 -12.30
CA ILE A 197 -3.21 -4.09 -12.96
C ILE A 197 -2.09 -4.59 -13.89
N LEU A 198 -1.09 -3.77 -14.21
CA LEU A 198 0.03 -4.19 -15.04
C LEU A 198 0.76 -5.39 -14.41
N PRO A 199 1.14 -6.41 -15.22
CA PRO A 199 1.75 -7.64 -14.72
C PRO A 199 3.22 -7.43 -14.31
N ILE A 200 3.50 -6.39 -13.56
CA ILE A 200 4.84 -5.95 -13.16
C ILE A 200 4.92 -5.96 -11.63
N TYR A 201 5.66 -6.91 -11.05
CA TYR A 201 5.92 -6.87 -9.60
C TYR A 201 6.96 -5.76 -9.32
N PRO A 202 6.75 -4.84 -8.34
CA PRO A 202 5.91 -4.98 -7.15
C PRO A 202 4.49 -4.39 -7.21
N LEU A 203 3.95 -4.04 -8.39
CA LEU A 203 2.55 -3.65 -8.51
C LEU A 203 1.62 -4.84 -8.22
N ASP A 204 0.35 -4.56 -7.90
CA ASP A 204 -0.65 -5.60 -7.59
C ASP A 204 -0.82 -6.61 -8.71
N GLY A 205 -0.80 -6.16 -9.97
CA GLY A 205 -0.88 -7.02 -11.14
C GLY A 205 0.22 -8.07 -11.19
N GLY A 206 1.43 -7.74 -10.76
CA GLY A 206 2.50 -8.73 -10.61
C GLY A 206 2.21 -9.76 -9.52
N ALA A 207 1.65 -9.34 -8.38
CA ALA A 207 1.23 -10.25 -7.31
C ALA A 207 0.04 -11.13 -7.75
N ILE A 208 -0.90 -10.57 -8.53
CA ILE A 208 -2.00 -11.32 -9.15
C ILE A 208 -1.44 -12.41 -10.07
N VAL A 209 -0.46 -12.09 -10.94
CA VAL A 209 0.17 -13.07 -11.83
C VAL A 209 0.85 -14.19 -11.03
N PHE A 210 1.54 -13.88 -9.95
CA PHE A 210 2.15 -14.91 -9.10
C PHE A 210 1.11 -15.80 -8.42
N ALA A 211 -0.02 -15.24 -7.98
CA ALA A 211 -1.11 -16.02 -7.41
C ALA A 211 -1.79 -16.92 -8.46
N LEU A 212 -2.02 -16.40 -9.68
CA LEU A 212 -2.54 -17.18 -10.80
C LEU A 212 -1.60 -18.32 -11.19
N TYR A 213 -0.29 -18.04 -11.27
CA TYR A 213 0.72 -19.08 -11.52
C TYR A 213 0.62 -20.21 -10.48
N GLU A 214 0.47 -19.86 -9.19
CA GLU A 214 0.33 -20.87 -8.14
C GLU A 214 -0.99 -21.63 -8.24
N ILE A 215 -2.10 -20.98 -8.60
CA ILE A 215 -3.39 -21.64 -8.82
C ILE A 215 -3.28 -22.69 -9.94
N VAL A 216 -2.61 -22.34 -11.04
CA VAL A 216 -2.50 -23.22 -12.22
C VAL A 216 -1.48 -24.35 -12.01
N THR A 217 -0.35 -24.05 -11.40
CA THR A 217 0.78 -25.00 -11.29
C THR A 217 0.82 -25.75 -9.95
N GLY A 218 0.10 -25.30 -8.93
CA GLY A 218 0.21 -25.77 -7.56
C GLY A 218 1.52 -25.41 -6.86
N LYS A 219 2.40 -24.59 -7.49
CA LYS A 219 3.73 -24.26 -6.98
C LYS A 219 3.88 -22.76 -6.76
N LYS A 220 4.39 -22.38 -5.60
CA LYS A 220 4.76 -20.98 -5.32
C LYS A 220 5.98 -20.58 -6.14
N PRO A 221 6.04 -19.34 -6.69
CA PRO A 221 7.28 -18.81 -7.24
C PRO A 221 8.39 -18.81 -6.18
N SER A 222 9.63 -19.07 -6.61
CA SER A 222 10.74 -19.07 -5.65
C SER A 222 10.97 -17.65 -5.08
N PRO A 223 11.38 -17.54 -3.80
CA PRO A 223 11.65 -16.23 -3.21
C PRO A 223 12.70 -15.40 -3.97
N LYS A 224 13.74 -16.08 -4.50
CA LYS A 224 14.77 -15.43 -5.33
C LYS A 224 14.18 -14.87 -6.62
N PHE A 225 13.33 -15.64 -7.30
CA PHE A 225 12.67 -15.20 -8.52
C PHE A 225 11.78 -13.98 -8.25
N THR A 226 10.94 -14.02 -7.21
CA THR A 226 10.08 -12.92 -6.81
C THR A 226 10.89 -11.65 -6.49
N GLN A 227 12.01 -11.81 -5.79
CA GLN A 227 12.91 -10.69 -5.47
C GLN A 227 13.53 -10.07 -6.74
N VAL A 228 14.01 -10.88 -7.68
CA VAL A 228 14.56 -10.39 -8.96
C VAL A 228 13.49 -9.65 -9.76
N CYS A 229 12.28 -10.21 -9.88
CA CYS A 229 11.15 -9.53 -10.52
C CYS A 229 10.83 -8.19 -9.83
N GLY A 230 10.92 -8.14 -8.49
CA GLY A 230 10.73 -6.91 -7.72
C GLY A 230 11.73 -5.83 -8.07
N TRP A 231 13.01 -6.15 -8.15
CA TRP A 231 14.05 -5.19 -8.52
C TRP A 231 13.91 -4.71 -9.97
N ILE A 232 13.64 -5.62 -10.90
CA ILE A 232 13.43 -5.27 -12.32
C ILE A 232 12.21 -4.37 -12.47
N GLY A 233 11.09 -4.74 -11.84
CA GLY A 233 9.86 -3.96 -11.91
C GLY A 233 9.99 -2.60 -11.22
N PHE A 234 10.67 -2.53 -10.09
CA PHE A 234 10.95 -1.25 -9.43
C PHE A 234 11.80 -0.34 -10.31
N ALA A 235 12.88 -0.87 -10.89
CA ALA A 235 13.72 -0.12 -11.83
C ALA A 235 12.92 0.35 -13.05
N PHE A 236 12.04 -0.51 -13.59
CA PHE A 236 11.16 -0.17 -14.70
C PHE A 236 10.20 0.99 -14.32
N ILE A 237 9.56 0.92 -13.14
CA ILE A 237 8.65 1.97 -12.66
C ILE A 237 9.40 3.31 -12.52
N VAL A 238 10.57 3.30 -11.86
CA VAL A 238 11.40 4.50 -11.69
C VAL A 238 11.80 5.07 -13.04
N LEU A 239 12.27 4.22 -13.96
CA LEU A 239 12.67 4.63 -15.30
C LEU A 239 11.48 5.20 -16.10
N PHE A 240 10.32 4.54 -16.02
CA PHE A 240 9.10 4.96 -16.70
C PHE A 240 8.67 6.36 -16.25
N PHE A 241 8.60 6.61 -14.94
CA PHE A 241 8.25 7.94 -14.41
C PHE A 241 9.33 9.00 -14.65
N TRP A 242 10.60 8.60 -14.76
CA TRP A 242 11.71 9.53 -15.00
C TRP A 242 11.86 9.91 -16.48
N VAL A 243 11.76 8.92 -17.37
CA VAL A 243 12.05 9.13 -18.81
C VAL A 243 10.82 9.62 -19.58
N PHE A 244 9.60 9.31 -19.12
CA PHE A 244 8.37 9.60 -19.83
C PHE A 244 7.37 10.48 -19.05
N PRO A 245 7.77 11.61 -18.45
CA PRO A 245 6.80 12.47 -17.75
C PRO A 245 5.69 13.01 -18.69
N GLY A 246 5.98 13.17 -19.98
CA GLY A 246 4.99 13.59 -20.98
C GLY A 246 3.99 12.48 -21.38
N TRP A 247 4.30 11.22 -21.14
CA TRP A 247 3.43 10.09 -21.50
C TRP A 247 2.15 10.06 -20.66
N LEU A 248 2.28 10.48 -19.41
CA LEU A 248 1.13 10.56 -18.50
C LEU A 248 0.07 11.52 -19.04
N ASN A 249 0.48 12.66 -19.58
CA ASN A 249 -0.42 13.62 -20.21
C ASN A 249 -1.07 13.02 -21.47
N GLY A 250 -0.30 12.32 -22.32
CA GLY A 250 -0.82 11.66 -23.52
C GLY A 250 -1.81 10.54 -23.20
N ILE A 251 -1.55 9.72 -22.18
CA ILE A 251 -2.48 8.68 -21.71
C ILE A 251 -3.73 9.31 -21.09
N LEU A 252 -3.56 10.36 -20.28
CA LEU A 252 -4.68 11.11 -19.71
C LEU A 252 -5.56 11.69 -20.84
N ASP A 253 -4.99 12.35 -21.82
CA ASP A 253 -5.71 12.91 -22.97
C ASP A 253 -6.42 11.82 -23.79
N TYR A 254 -5.80 10.65 -23.95
CA TYR A 254 -6.42 9.52 -24.65
C TYR A 254 -7.58 8.93 -23.87
N ILE A 255 -7.38 8.69 -22.57
CA ILE A 255 -8.45 8.20 -21.66
C ILE A 255 -9.60 9.20 -21.61
N LEU A 256 -9.30 10.50 -21.50
CA LEU A 256 -10.30 11.55 -21.51
C LEU A 256 -11.12 11.54 -22.80
N LYS A 257 -10.49 11.40 -23.97
CA LYS A 257 -11.18 11.30 -25.26
C LYS A 257 -11.99 10.02 -25.44
N LEU A 258 -11.66 8.96 -24.72
CA LEU A 258 -12.38 7.69 -24.80
C LEU A 258 -13.70 7.71 -23.99
N PHE A 259 -13.74 8.48 -22.93
CA PHE A 259 -14.88 8.53 -21.98
C PHE A 259 -15.70 9.83 -22.09
N PHE A 260 -15.20 10.84 -22.84
CA PHE A 260 -15.80 12.15 -23.01
C PHE A 260 -15.64 12.68 -24.45
#